data_80a87c93e80abedb798555437ad7c5f7
#
_entry.id   80a87c93e80abedb798555437ad7c5f7
#
_cell.length_a   1.000
_cell.length_b   1.000
_cell.length_c   1.000
_cell.angle_alpha   90.00
_cell.angle_beta   90.00
_cell.angle_gamma   90.00
#
_symmetry.space_group_name_H-M   'P 1'
#
loop_
_entity.id
_entity.type
_entity.pdbx_description
1 polymer ?
#
loop_
_entity_poly.entity_id
_entity_poly.type
_entity_poly.pdbx_seq_one_letter_code
_entity_poly.pdbx_strand_id
1 'polypeptide(L)'
;MYTRYNYLQFDFSSITEPGIYMLEYGDQRTAPFPIATDVFQKAWFPTLDVFFPVQMDHMFVREAYRVWHGAAHLDDALQAPVNRIHWDGWRQGPTTGNKYKPLEHIPGLNVGGWFDAGDFDIQTGSQHAVVQVFALLWESFGVNRDETTINQKTRYTEIHVPDGKPDVLQQIEHGVLQLVAQVNAIGYAIPGINESHLYQYRHLGDAVNKTDNLVYNPRLDSLQTDGRTSGTPDDRWAFTNRTPHMNYGTAISLAAASRALKDYNPELSKEALRVARFIWDDEHNHQANPEEQTYSGRFSNPEFMKSIECRAAFELWRSTDYEGYKTKMNELLPTLLEQFNRNASVIAQMIPFMDNAFKKQVRPLVEAYAGELAEVDKENPYGVRISTAGWAGNRNIVQACITNYLLHRSYPELINPEYIYRGLNYLYGCHPCHNLSFVSGVGAQPKKVAYGSNRADFSFIPGGVVPGIRILKPDFPENREDYPFLWSENELSLIHISEPTRP
;
A
#
# COMPACT_ATOMS: atom_id res chain seq x y z
N MET A 1 -11.16 -21.07 -17.27
CA MET A 1 -11.01 -19.64 -17.35
C MET A 1 -10.04 -19.20 -18.43
N TYR A 2 -8.89 -19.80 -18.54
CA TYR A 2 -7.94 -19.62 -19.66
C TYR A 2 -8.27 -20.58 -20.81
N THR A 3 -9.50 -21.03 -20.94
CA THR A 3 -9.94 -22.10 -21.84
C THR A 3 -10.06 -21.68 -23.31
N ARG A 4 -9.76 -20.41 -23.63
CA ARG A 4 -9.80 -19.93 -25.02
C ARG A 4 -8.59 -20.36 -25.86
N TYR A 5 -7.49 -20.71 -25.20
CA TYR A 5 -6.25 -21.03 -25.86
C TYR A 5 -5.81 -22.45 -25.51
N ASN A 6 -5.16 -23.12 -26.44
CA ASN A 6 -4.45 -24.35 -26.16
C ASN A 6 -3.06 -23.98 -25.69
N TYR A 7 -2.73 -24.32 -24.46
CA TYR A 7 -1.42 -24.08 -23.88
C TYR A 7 -0.55 -25.31 -24.02
N LEU A 8 0.72 -25.09 -24.38
CA LEU A 8 1.76 -26.10 -24.35
C LEU A 8 2.68 -25.75 -23.18
N GLN A 9 2.91 -26.70 -22.31
CA GLN A 9 3.89 -26.57 -21.24
C GLN A 9 5.17 -27.28 -21.70
N PHE A 10 6.27 -26.56 -21.69
CA PHE A 10 7.58 -27.10 -22.00
C PHE A 10 8.47 -26.98 -20.77
N ASP A 11 8.85 -28.12 -20.20
CA ASP A 11 9.75 -28.18 -19.05
C ASP A 11 11.21 -28.27 -19.51
N PHE A 12 12.00 -27.25 -19.18
CA PHE A 12 13.44 -27.19 -19.42
C PHE A 12 14.24 -27.02 -18.12
N SER A 13 13.71 -27.48 -17.01
CA SER A 13 14.34 -27.42 -15.68
C SER A 13 15.66 -28.20 -15.60
N SER A 14 15.91 -29.10 -16.55
CA SER A 14 17.19 -29.79 -16.68
C SER A 14 18.34 -28.91 -17.18
N ILE A 15 18.04 -27.74 -17.76
CA ILE A 15 19.03 -26.78 -18.23
C ILE A 15 19.37 -25.82 -17.08
N THR A 16 20.51 -26.07 -16.44
CA THR A 16 20.96 -25.32 -15.25
C THR A 16 22.20 -24.46 -15.51
N GLU A 17 22.80 -24.58 -16.68
CA GLU A 17 23.99 -23.79 -17.06
C GLU A 17 23.57 -22.32 -17.23
N PRO A 18 24.26 -21.37 -16.58
CA PRO A 18 23.98 -19.94 -16.76
C PRO A 18 24.23 -19.50 -18.20
N GLY A 19 23.30 -18.73 -18.75
CA GLY A 19 23.41 -18.26 -20.13
C GLY A 19 22.16 -17.51 -20.60
N ILE A 20 22.21 -17.07 -21.86
CA ILE A 20 21.06 -16.50 -22.56
C ILE A 20 20.48 -17.54 -23.48
N TYR A 21 19.21 -17.85 -23.30
CA TYR A 21 18.52 -18.92 -24.02
C TYR A 21 17.32 -18.39 -24.79
N MET A 22 16.87 -19.16 -25.74
CA MET A 22 15.65 -18.94 -26.50
C MET A 22 15.03 -20.31 -26.81
N LEU A 23 13.74 -20.42 -26.69
CA LEU A 23 12.99 -21.62 -27.07
C LEU A 23 12.49 -21.45 -28.52
N GLU A 24 12.63 -22.51 -29.31
CA GLU A 24 12.09 -22.60 -30.65
C GLU A 24 11.14 -23.78 -30.77
N TYR A 25 9.95 -23.53 -31.33
CA TYR A 25 8.95 -24.55 -31.61
C TYR A 25 8.35 -24.32 -33.00
N GLY A 26 8.71 -25.13 -33.93
CA GLY A 26 8.33 -24.92 -35.34
C GLY A 26 8.93 -23.63 -35.87
N ASP A 27 8.07 -22.71 -36.30
CA ASP A 27 8.42 -21.38 -36.79
C ASP A 27 8.35 -20.29 -35.72
N GLN A 28 8.00 -20.67 -34.47
CA GLN A 28 7.87 -19.76 -33.35
C GLN A 28 9.13 -19.72 -32.50
N ARG A 29 9.43 -18.53 -31.96
CA ARG A 29 10.54 -18.31 -31.03
C ARG A 29 10.10 -17.43 -29.89
N THR A 30 10.63 -17.73 -28.68
CA THR A 30 10.51 -16.80 -27.57
C THR A 30 11.46 -15.61 -27.75
N ALA A 31 11.25 -14.54 -27.01
CA ALA A 31 12.32 -13.58 -26.75
C ALA A 31 13.48 -14.28 -26.00
N PRO A 32 14.73 -13.81 -26.16
CA PRO A 32 15.83 -14.31 -25.34
C PRO A 32 15.57 -14.08 -23.84
N PHE A 33 15.91 -15.08 -23.02
CA PHE A 33 15.79 -14.99 -21.56
C PHE A 33 17.03 -15.55 -20.87
N PRO A 34 17.42 -15.02 -19.69
CA PRO A 34 18.55 -15.53 -18.94
C PRO A 34 18.15 -16.76 -18.11
N ILE A 35 19.07 -17.73 -18.00
CA ILE A 35 19.11 -18.70 -16.92
C ILE A 35 20.28 -18.27 -16.02
N ALA A 36 19.98 -17.91 -14.78
CA ALA A 36 20.96 -17.47 -13.80
C ALA A 36 20.39 -17.62 -12.37
N THR A 37 21.28 -17.64 -11.38
CA THR A 37 20.90 -17.78 -9.96
C THR A 37 20.39 -16.48 -9.34
N ASP A 38 20.55 -15.34 -10.01
CA ASP A 38 20.31 -14.00 -9.51
C ASP A 38 19.29 -13.18 -10.33
N VAL A 39 18.48 -13.85 -11.15
CA VAL A 39 17.52 -13.21 -12.08
C VAL A 39 16.62 -12.18 -11.38
N PHE A 40 16.18 -12.46 -10.14
CA PHE A 40 15.32 -11.57 -9.37
C PHE A 40 16.08 -10.63 -8.41
N GLN A 41 17.40 -10.76 -8.28
CA GLN A 41 18.17 -10.07 -7.25
C GLN A 41 18.01 -8.54 -7.26
N LYS A 42 17.93 -7.96 -8.45
CA LYS A 42 17.82 -6.51 -8.65
C LYS A 42 16.44 -6.06 -9.19
N ALA A 43 15.53 -7.00 -9.41
CA ALA A 43 14.25 -6.71 -10.05
C ALA A 43 13.36 -5.75 -9.21
N TRP A 44 13.51 -5.74 -7.89
CA TRP A 44 12.77 -4.90 -6.97
C TRP A 44 13.41 -3.51 -6.73
N PHE A 45 14.67 -3.30 -7.12
CA PHE A 45 15.39 -2.05 -6.88
C PHE A 45 14.65 -0.82 -7.39
N PRO A 46 14.18 -0.78 -8.66
CA PRO A 46 13.49 0.38 -9.17
C PRO A 46 12.23 0.76 -8.37
N THR A 47 11.51 -0.24 -7.85
CA THR A 47 10.32 0.00 -7.04
C THR A 47 10.64 0.71 -5.73
N LEU A 48 11.74 0.34 -5.07
CA LEU A 48 12.17 1.01 -3.85
C LEU A 48 12.85 2.36 -4.15
N ASP A 49 13.71 2.40 -5.17
CA ASP A 49 14.58 3.54 -5.43
C ASP A 49 13.82 4.78 -5.96
N VAL A 50 12.77 4.59 -6.72
CA VAL A 50 12.12 5.68 -7.47
C VAL A 50 10.66 5.86 -7.14
N PHE A 51 9.87 4.79 -7.14
CA PHE A 51 8.42 4.90 -7.06
C PHE A 51 7.95 5.61 -5.78
N PHE A 52 8.42 5.19 -4.62
CA PHE A 52 8.01 5.78 -3.33
C PHE A 52 8.54 7.19 -3.13
N PRO A 53 9.82 7.49 -3.40
CA PRO A 53 10.30 8.88 -3.34
C PRO A 53 9.50 9.84 -4.22
N VAL A 54 9.11 9.42 -5.43
CA VAL A 54 8.30 10.23 -6.34
C VAL A 54 6.91 10.54 -5.78
N GLN A 55 6.36 9.65 -4.96
CA GLN A 55 5.03 9.81 -4.35
C GLN A 55 5.04 10.54 -3.00
N MET A 56 6.19 10.94 -2.47
CA MET A 56 6.27 11.61 -1.16
C MET A 56 5.54 12.96 -1.16
N ASP A 57 4.46 13.08 -0.38
CA ASP A 57 3.73 14.34 -0.21
C ASP A 57 4.50 15.33 0.69
N HIS A 58 4.20 16.61 0.61
CA HIS A 58 4.83 17.69 1.37
C HIS A 58 6.34 17.86 1.15
N MET A 59 6.91 17.21 0.14
CA MET A 59 8.35 17.21 -0.15
C MET A 59 8.61 17.76 -1.55
N PHE A 60 9.74 18.45 -1.69
CA PHE A 60 10.31 18.74 -3.01
C PHE A 60 11.13 17.53 -3.43
N VAL A 61 10.80 16.91 -4.57
CA VAL A 61 11.45 15.69 -5.04
C VAL A 61 12.12 15.92 -6.38
N ARG A 62 13.42 15.64 -6.45
CA ARG A 62 14.19 15.72 -7.68
C ARG A 62 15.11 14.52 -7.91
N GLU A 63 15.59 14.42 -9.13
CA GLU A 63 16.58 13.45 -9.59
C GLU A 63 17.53 14.15 -10.56
N ALA A 64 18.77 14.34 -10.16
CA ALA A 64 19.76 15.09 -10.94
C ALA A 64 19.21 16.45 -11.44
N TYR A 65 18.97 16.60 -12.74
CA TYR A 65 18.43 17.82 -13.36
C TYR A 65 16.90 17.81 -13.50
N ARG A 66 16.23 16.71 -13.13
CA ARG A 66 14.77 16.55 -13.23
C ARG A 66 14.11 16.87 -11.89
N VAL A 67 13.11 17.72 -11.92
CA VAL A 67 12.19 17.90 -10.81
C VAL A 67 10.98 16.97 -11.04
N TRP A 68 10.71 16.08 -10.09
CA TRP A 68 9.52 15.23 -10.12
C TRP A 68 8.29 16.02 -9.71
N HIS A 69 8.35 16.68 -8.56
CA HIS A 69 7.34 17.66 -8.12
C HIS A 69 7.91 18.62 -7.06
N GLY A 70 7.25 19.76 -6.91
CA GLY A 70 7.53 20.71 -5.85
C GLY A 70 6.98 20.28 -4.49
N ALA A 71 7.33 21.01 -3.43
CA ALA A 71 6.72 20.85 -2.12
C ALA A 71 5.30 21.44 -2.14
N ALA A 72 4.31 20.58 -2.18
CA ALA A 72 2.90 20.92 -2.27
C ALA A 72 2.18 20.72 -0.95
N HIS A 73 0.97 21.30 -0.82
CA HIS A 73 0.05 21.08 0.30
C HIS A 73 0.64 21.45 1.66
N LEU A 74 1.48 22.49 1.69
CA LEU A 74 2.08 22.98 2.93
C LEU A 74 1.06 23.72 3.82
N ASP A 75 -0.12 23.96 3.31
CA ASP A 75 -1.32 24.52 3.90
C ASP A 75 -2.29 23.49 4.48
N ASP A 76 -2.03 22.20 4.32
CA ASP A 76 -2.88 21.10 4.81
C ASP A 76 -3.21 21.21 6.30
N ALA A 77 -4.46 20.98 6.67
CA ALA A 77 -5.67 20.77 5.87
C ALA A 77 -6.83 21.54 6.48
N LEU A 78 -7.90 21.74 5.73
CA LEU A 78 -9.16 22.25 6.28
C LEU A 78 -10.05 21.12 6.75
N GLN A 79 -10.80 21.33 7.84
CA GLN A 79 -11.84 20.39 8.26
C GLN A 79 -12.91 20.26 7.17
N ALA A 80 -13.15 19.05 6.69
CA ALA A 80 -14.20 18.82 5.69
C ALA A 80 -15.58 19.28 6.18
N PRO A 81 -16.44 19.87 5.33
CA PRO A 81 -17.80 20.26 5.67
C PRO A 81 -18.67 19.06 6.08
N VAL A 82 -19.48 19.24 7.14
CA VAL A 82 -20.41 18.21 7.60
C VAL A 82 -21.45 17.84 6.54
N ASN A 83 -21.91 16.59 6.56
CA ASN A 83 -22.84 16.02 5.58
C ASN A 83 -22.34 16.12 4.12
N ARG A 84 -21.05 16.31 3.91
CA ARG A 84 -20.47 16.40 2.58
C ARG A 84 -20.25 15.00 2.01
N ILE A 85 -20.76 14.80 0.79
CA ILE A 85 -20.34 13.69 -0.09
C ILE A 85 -19.44 14.30 -1.15
N HIS A 86 -18.20 13.86 -1.14
CA HIS A 86 -17.21 14.26 -2.12
C HIS A 86 -17.48 13.56 -3.46
N TRP A 87 -17.07 14.14 -4.56
CA TRP A 87 -17.25 13.58 -5.90
C TRP A 87 -16.54 12.22 -6.08
N ASP A 88 -15.46 11.98 -5.37
CA ASP A 88 -14.70 10.74 -5.35
C ASP A 88 -15.18 9.75 -4.25
N GLY A 89 -16.34 9.97 -3.70
CA GLY A 89 -16.97 9.07 -2.73
C GLY A 89 -16.56 9.25 -1.28
N TRP A 90 -15.64 10.16 -0.95
CA TRP A 90 -15.30 10.52 0.41
C TRP A 90 -16.50 11.17 1.11
N ARG A 91 -16.66 10.88 2.39
CA ARG A 91 -17.83 11.36 3.14
C ARG A 91 -17.43 11.91 4.48
N GLN A 92 -17.97 13.09 4.81
CA GLN A 92 -18.01 13.61 6.18
C GLN A 92 -19.42 13.37 6.74
N GLY A 93 -19.48 12.87 7.97
CA GLY A 93 -20.74 12.64 8.69
C GLY A 93 -21.43 13.92 9.16
N PRO A 94 -22.49 13.79 9.98
CA PRO A 94 -23.27 14.92 10.48
C PRO A 94 -22.52 15.81 11.48
N THR A 95 -21.37 15.32 11.98
CA THR A 95 -20.49 16.07 12.88
C THR A 95 -19.05 16.04 12.35
N THR A 96 -18.20 16.91 12.87
CA THR A 96 -16.76 16.87 12.62
C THR A 96 -16.04 15.83 13.50
N GLY A 97 -16.68 15.37 14.56
CA GLY A 97 -16.12 14.42 15.52
C GLY A 97 -14.95 14.98 16.37
N ASN A 98 -14.60 16.24 16.17
CA ASN A 98 -13.47 16.90 16.82
C ASN A 98 -13.76 18.38 17.12
N LYS A 99 -12.76 19.12 17.63
CA LYS A 99 -12.90 20.54 18.03
C LYS A 99 -12.97 21.54 16.88
N TYR A 100 -12.57 21.15 15.67
CA TYR A 100 -12.49 22.06 14.53
C TYR A 100 -13.85 22.20 13.84
N LYS A 101 -14.19 23.42 13.44
CA LYS A 101 -15.39 23.71 12.67
C LYS A 101 -15.19 23.41 11.19
N PRO A 102 -16.27 23.18 10.42
CA PRO A 102 -16.18 23.09 8.96
C PRO A 102 -15.36 24.21 8.35
N LEU A 103 -14.42 23.87 7.46
CA LEU A 103 -13.47 24.76 6.79
C LEU A 103 -12.49 25.49 7.75
N GLU A 104 -12.39 25.08 9.00
CA GLU A 104 -11.35 25.54 9.91
C GLU A 104 -10.05 24.77 9.63
N HIS A 105 -8.93 25.48 9.58
CA HIS A 105 -7.62 24.87 9.39
C HIS A 105 -7.23 24.02 10.60
N ILE A 106 -6.80 22.79 10.31
CA ILE A 106 -6.28 21.83 11.26
C ILE A 106 -4.76 21.85 11.19
N PRO A 107 -4.05 22.50 12.10
CA PRO A 107 -2.60 22.63 12.00
C PRO A 107 -1.89 21.30 12.23
N GLY A 108 -0.75 21.13 11.54
CA GLY A 108 0.17 20.02 11.73
C GLY A 108 -0.08 18.78 10.85
N LEU A 109 -1.07 18.82 9.95
CA LEU A 109 -1.34 17.75 9.00
C LEU A 109 -0.44 17.80 7.76
N ASN A 110 0.26 18.89 7.55
CA ASN A 110 1.13 19.16 6.39
C ASN A 110 2.51 18.48 6.51
N VAL A 111 2.57 17.23 6.88
CA VAL A 111 3.83 16.49 7.12
C VAL A 111 3.71 15.02 6.75
N GLY A 112 4.72 14.50 6.04
CA GLY A 112 4.80 13.08 5.74
C GLY A 112 3.70 12.60 4.78
N GLY A 113 3.63 11.28 4.60
CA GLY A 113 2.64 10.62 3.75
C GLY A 113 2.98 10.61 2.26
N TRP A 114 2.23 9.81 1.50
CA TRP A 114 2.39 9.65 0.06
C TRP A 114 1.07 9.90 -0.64
N PHE A 115 1.14 10.44 -1.84
CA PHE A 115 -0.02 10.50 -2.74
C PHE A 115 -0.54 9.10 -3.03
N ASP A 116 -1.85 8.88 -2.88
CA ASP A 116 -2.44 7.56 -3.16
C ASP A 116 -2.60 7.32 -4.66
N ALA A 117 -3.15 8.29 -5.37
CA ALA A 117 -3.44 8.19 -6.78
C ALA A 117 -3.33 9.56 -7.50
N GLY A 118 -3.91 9.69 -8.68
CA GLY A 118 -3.85 10.89 -9.52
C GLY A 118 -4.61 12.12 -9.00
N ASP A 119 -5.31 11.99 -7.91
CA ASP A 119 -6.03 13.05 -7.20
C ASP A 119 -5.26 13.63 -6.01
N PHE A 120 -4.00 13.23 -5.86
CA PHE A 120 -3.09 13.73 -4.83
C PHE A 120 -3.62 13.60 -3.40
N ASP A 121 -4.48 12.62 -3.13
CA ASP A 121 -5.01 12.39 -1.80
C ASP A 121 -4.03 11.64 -0.88
N ILE A 122 -4.19 11.84 0.42
CA ILE A 122 -3.61 10.99 1.45
C ILE A 122 -4.71 10.07 1.97
N GLN A 123 -4.72 8.82 1.51
CA GLN A 123 -5.62 7.81 2.01
C GLN A 123 -4.97 7.08 3.18
N THR A 124 -5.49 7.22 4.40
CA THR A 124 -4.85 6.68 5.62
C THR A 124 -4.68 5.16 5.58
N GLY A 125 -5.63 4.43 4.98
CA GLY A 125 -5.50 2.99 4.79
C GLY A 125 -4.28 2.61 3.94
N SER A 126 -4.00 3.34 2.86
CA SER A 126 -2.81 3.14 2.03
C SER A 126 -1.53 3.46 2.79
N GLN A 127 -1.51 4.54 3.59
CA GLN A 127 -0.37 4.86 4.46
C GLN A 127 -0.07 3.73 5.44
N HIS A 128 -1.12 3.18 6.09
CA HIS A 128 -0.97 2.03 7.00
C HIS A 128 -0.20 0.89 6.35
N ALA A 129 -0.58 0.57 5.18
CA ALA A 129 -0.11 -0.63 4.53
C ALA A 129 1.30 -0.45 3.97
N VAL A 130 1.66 0.73 3.47
CA VAL A 130 3.05 1.04 3.09
C VAL A 130 3.96 0.95 4.31
N VAL A 131 3.60 1.56 5.43
CA VAL A 131 4.39 1.50 6.67
C VAL A 131 4.54 0.05 7.16
N GLN A 132 3.47 -0.75 7.13
CA GLN A 132 3.50 -2.15 7.56
C GLN A 132 4.37 -3.03 6.66
N VAL A 133 4.28 -2.85 5.34
CA VAL A 133 5.09 -3.61 4.38
C VAL A 133 6.56 -3.25 4.51
N PHE A 134 6.90 -1.98 4.68
CA PHE A 134 8.28 -1.57 4.89
C PHE A 134 8.84 -2.03 6.24
N ALA A 135 8.04 -2.01 7.31
CA ALA A 135 8.46 -2.57 8.58
C ALA A 135 8.71 -4.08 8.47
N LEU A 136 7.84 -4.82 7.77
CA LEU A 136 8.02 -6.25 7.48
C LEU A 136 9.27 -6.50 6.62
N LEU A 137 9.50 -5.66 5.60
CA LEU A 137 10.68 -5.74 4.73
C LEU A 137 11.97 -5.55 5.53
N TRP A 138 12.02 -4.54 6.40
CA TRP A 138 13.14 -4.29 7.30
C TRP A 138 13.37 -5.45 8.29
N GLU A 139 12.32 -5.87 9.00
CA GLU A 139 12.41 -6.94 10.01
C GLU A 139 12.75 -8.31 9.41
N SER A 140 12.27 -8.61 8.20
CA SER A 140 12.41 -9.93 7.59
C SER A 140 13.64 -10.10 6.71
N PHE A 141 14.13 -9.01 6.09
CA PHE A 141 15.19 -9.07 5.08
C PHE A 141 16.36 -8.15 5.37
N GLY A 142 16.26 -7.21 6.32
CA GLY A 142 17.33 -6.28 6.65
C GLY A 142 17.77 -5.43 5.46
N VAL A 143 16.82 -4.98 4.64
CA VAL A 143 17.12 -4.21 3.43
C VAL A 143 17.73 -2.88 3.81
N ASN A 144 19.03 -2.74 3.58
CA ASN A 144 19.84 -1.57 3.94
C ASN A 144 20.27 -0.73 2.73
N ARG A 145 19.55 -0.85 1.62
CA ARG A 145 19.83 -0.08 0.40
C ARG A 145 19.68 1.42 0.68
N ASP A 146 20.65 2.18 0.21
CA ASP A 146 20.78 3.62 0.37
C ASP A 146 21.05 4.24 -1.00
N GLU A 147 20.02 4.81 -1.62
CA GLU A 147 20.09 5.44 -2.94
C GLU A 147 19.40 6.81 -2.96
N THR A 148 18.81 7.24 -1.82
CA THR A 148 18.00 8.44 -1.78
C THR A 148 18.30 9.28 -0.55
N THR A 149 18.62 10.56 -0.74
CA THR A 149 18.69 11.54 0.34
C THR A 149 17.30 12.04 0.67
N ILE A 150 16.87 11.93 1.93
CA ILE A 150 15.60 12.48 2.41
C ILE A 150 15.85 13.37 3.64
N ASN A 151 15.49 14.63 3.55
CA ASN A 151 15.57 15.58 4.65
C ASN A 151 14.19 16.11 5.02
N GLN A 152 13.58 15.51 6.04
CA GLN A 152 12.25 15.88 6.53
C GLN A 152 12.17 17.34 7.01
N LYS A 153 13.25 17.89 7.57
CA LYS A 153 13.28 19.26 8.10
C LYS A 153 13.25 20.31 7.00
N THR A 154 13.98 20.08 5.90
CA THR A 154 14.02 20.99 4.74
C THR A 154 13.01 20.62 3.67
N ARG A 155 12.26 19.53 3.86
CA ARG A 155 11.27 19.02 2.90
C ARG A 155 11.88 18.76 1.52
N TYR A 156 13.04 18.10 1.51
CA TYR A 156 13.83 17.89 0.30
C TYR A 156 14.20 16.42 0.14
N THR A 157 13.97 15.90 -1.05
CA THR A 157 14.34 14.56 -1.45
C THR A 157 15.13 14.61 -2.76
N GLU A 158 16.26 13.89 -2.81
CA GLU A 158 17.04 13.71 -4.01
C GLU A 158 17.30 12.22 -4.28
N ILE A 159 16.73 11.74 -5.39
CA ILE A 159 16.83 10.34 -5.82
C ILE A 159 18.20 10.10 -6.45
N HIS A 160 18.76 8.91 -6.25
CA HIS A 160 20.08 8.49 -6.68
C HIS A 160 21.25 9.28 -6.08
N VAL A 161 21.03 9.81 -4.87
CA VAL A 161 22.07 10.45 -4.05
C VAL A 161 22.03 9.83 -2.66
N PRO A 162 22.91 8.85 -2.36
CA PRO A 162 23.00 8.22 -1.04
C PRO A 162 23.34 9.22 0.09
N ASP A 163 22.77 9.00 1.28
CA ASP A 163 23.03 9.85 2.47
C ASP A 163 23.53 9.07 3.71
N GLY A 164 23.83 7.80 3.55
CA GLY A 164 24.30 6.92 4.62
C GLY A 164 23.17 6.30 5.43
N LYS A 165 21.91 6.42 5.00
CA LYS A 165 20.76 5.89 5.70
C LYS A 165 19.96 4.93 4.80
N PRO A 166 19.45 3.82 5.32
CA PRO A 166 18.59 2.92 4.55
C PRO A 166 17.30 3.60 4.09
N ASP A 167 17.04 3.57 2.78
CA ASP A 167 15.84 4.17 2.18
C ASP A 167 14.54 3.66 2.81
N VAL A 168 14.49 2.37 3.15
CA VAL A 168 13.33 1.76 3.81
C VAL A 168 13.02 2.45 5.15
N LEU A 169 14.03 2.77 5.95
CA LEU A 169 13.83 3.45 7.23
C LEU A 169 13.41 4.91 7.04
N GLN A 170 13.97 5.59 6.05
CA GLN A 170 13.56 6.95 5.69
C GLN A 170 12.10 7.00 5.20
N GLN A 171 11.67 6.00 4.44
CA GLN A 171 10.27 5.88 4.01
C GLN A 171 9.34 5.55 5.19
N ILE A 172 9.71 4.64 6.09
CA ILE A 172 8.93 4.38 7.31
C ILE A 172 8.80 5.67 8.14
N GLU A 173 9.89 6.43 8.33
CA GLU A 173 9.85 7.73 9.01
C GLU A 173 8.82 8.66 8.38
N HIS A 174 8.82 8.79 7.05
CA HIS A 174 7.92 9.67 6.32
C HIS A 174 6.45 9.31 6.54
N GLY A 175 6.07 8.04 6.46
CA GLY A 175 4.70 7.60 6.72
C GLY A 175 4.29 7.71 8.18
N VAL A 176 5.21 7.43 9.12
CA VAL A 176 4.95 7.57 10.56
C VAL A 176 4.66 9.01 10.95
N LEU A 177 5.36 9.98 10.36
CA LEU A 177 5.12 11.41 10.62
C LEU A 177 3.65 11.78 10.34
N GLN A 178 3.08 11.33 9.23
CA GLN A 178 1.68 11.59 8.88
C GLN A 178 0.69 10.91 9.84
N LEU A 179 0.91 9.63 10.15
CA LEU A 179 0.02 8.90 11.06
C LEU A 179 0.03 9.46 12.48
N VAL A 180 1.19 9.85 12.97
CA VAL A 180 1.34 10.51 14.28
C VAL A 180 0.69 11.90 14.28
N ALA A 181 0.87 12.67 13.19
CA ALA A 181 0.29 14.00 13.05
C ALA A 181 -1.24 13.98 13.11
N GLN A 182 -1.89 13.03 12.45
CA GLN A 182 -3.34 12.86 12.50
C GLN A 182 -3.85 12.70 13.94
N VAL A 183 -3.25 11.78 14.69
CA VAL A 183 -3.66 11.49 16.07
C VAL A 183 -3.37 12.66 17.00
N ASN A 184 -2.23 13.31 16.83
CA ASN A 184 -1.89 14.48 17.66
C ASN A 184 -2.79 15.68 17.37
N ALA A 185 -3.23 15.90 16.13
CA ALA A 185 -4.11 17.01 15.76
C ALA A 185 -5.59 16.76 16.11
N ILE A 186 -6.08 15.55 15.88
CA ILE A 186 -7.51 15.19 15.93
C ILE A 186 -7.86 14.39 17.19
N GLY A 187 -6.93 13.56 17.69
CA GLY A 187 -7.15 12.62 18.79
C GLY A 187 -7.38 11.17 18.34
N TYR A 188 -7.56 10.93 17.04
CA TYR A 188 -7.73 9.61 16.44
C TYR A 188 -7.30 9.60 14.97
N ALA A 189 -7.23 8.42 14.36
CA ALA A 189 -6.92 8.27 12.94
C ALA A 189 -8.10 8.69 12.06
N ILE A 190 -7.84 9.47 11.04
CA ILE A 190 -8.84 9.96 10.08
C ILE A 190 -8.85 9.12 8.80
N PRO A 191 -9.95 9.09 8.04
CA PRO A 191 -9.99 8.43 6.72
C PRO A 191 -8.90 8.93 5.76
N GLY A 192 -8.71 10.25 5.71
CA GLY A 192 -7.69 10.84 4.87
C GLY A 192 -7.88 12.32 4.59
N ILE A 193 -7.06 12.83 3.69
CA ILE A 193 -7.03 14.23 3.22
C ILE A 193 -7.14 14.18 1.70
N ASN A 194 -8.08 14.95 1.12
CA ASN A 194 -8.32 14.93 -0.32
C ASN A 194 -8.61 16.33 -0.87
N GLU A 195 -8.35 16.51 -2.16
CA GLU A 195 -8.67 17.75 -2.87
C GLU A 195 -10.15 18.10 -2.73
N SER A 196 -10.42 19.38 -2.49
CA SER A 196 -11.78 19.83 -2.16
C SER A 196 -12.75 19.84 -3.37
N HIS A 197 -12.23 19.89 -4.59
CA HIS A 197 -12.98 20.12 -5.81
C HIS A 197 -12.52 19.25 -6.97
N LEU A 198 -13.49 18.75 -7.78
CA LEU A 198 -13.23 18.05 -9.04
C LEU A 198 -12.37 18.88 -10.01
N TYR A 199 -12.42 20.19 -9.93
CA TYR A 199 -11.64 21.08 -10.77
C TYR A 199 -10.13 20.89 -10.56
N GLN A 200 -9.70 20.72 -9.32
CA GLN A 200 -8.30 20.43 -8.98
C GLN A 200 -7.85 19.10 -9.60
N TYR A 201 -8.69 18.09 -9.56
CA TYR A 201 -8.40 16.78 -10.15
C TYR A 201 -8.15 16.81 -11.67
N ARG A 202 -8.83 17.69 -12.41
CA ARG A 202 -8.71 17.76 -13.87
C ARG A 202 -7.33 18.20 -14.36
N HIS A 203 -6.56 18.84 -13.53
CA HIS A 203 -5.24 19.38 -13.87
C HIS A 203 -4.15 18.54 -13.23
N LEU A 204 -4.05 17.29 -13.61
CA LEU A 204 -2.93 16.44 -13.22
C LEU A 204 -1.61 17.08 -13.65
N GLY A 205 -0.52 16.73 -12.99
CA GLY A 205 0.81 17.26 -13.26
C GLY A 205 1.62 17.39 -11.99
N ASP A 206 2.35 18.48 -11.80
CA ASP A 206 3.02 18.76 -10.55
C ASP A 206 1.98 19.16 -9.48
N ALA A 207 1.97 18.48 -8.34
CA ALA A 207 1.04 18.76 -7.24
C ALA A 207 1.10 20.22 -6.75
N VAL A 208 2.22 20.90 -6.90
CA VAL A 208 2.38 22.31 -6.55
C VAL A 208 1.46 23.24 -7.37
N ASN A 209 0.96 22.77 -8.52
CA ASN A 209 0.00 23.54 -9.32
C ASN A 209 -1.44 23.50 -8.77
N LYS A 210 -1.67 22.71 -7.72
CA LYS A 210 -2.98 22.51 -7.12
C LYS A 210 -3.21 23.38 -5.89
N THR A 211 -2.14 23.93 -5.33
CA THR A 211 -2.16 24.69 -4.09
C THR A 211 -1.25 25.91 -4.19
N ASP A 212 -1.61 27.00 -3.52
CA ASP A 212 -0.73 28.14 -3.33
C ASP A 212 0.15 27.99 -2.07
N ASN A 213 -0.01 26.88 -1.33
CA ASN A 213 0.67 26.59 -0.07
C ASN A 213 0.39 27.60 1.07
N LEU A 214 -0.72 28.33 1.00
CA LEU A 214 -1.14 29.32 1.98
C LEU A 214 -2.53 28.96 2.52
N VAL A 215 -2.69 28.86 3.81
CA VAL A 215 -3.97 28.50 4.45
C VAL A 215 -5.10 29.42 4.00
N TYR A 216 -6.21 28.84 3.60
CA TYR A 216 -7.40 29.57 3.15
C TYR A 216 -7.95 30.53 4.20
N ASN A 217 -8.22 31.75 3.80
CA ASN A 217 -8.84 32.80 4.62
C ASN A 217 -10.06 33.39 3.90
N PRO A 218 -11.29 33.01 4.30
CA PRO A 218 -12.53 33.49 3.65
C PRO A 218 -12.80 35.00 3.80
N ARG A 219 -11.94 35.74 4.51
CA ARG A 219 -12.04 37.20 4.64
C ARG A 219 -11.29 37.94 3.54
N LEU A 220 -10.46 37.25 2.78
CA LEU A 220 -9.72 37.80 1.65
C LEU A 220 -10.47 37.52 0.36
N ASP A 221 -10.32 38.39 -0.63
CA ASP A 221 -10.79 38.12 -1.99
C ASP A 221 -9.94 36.96 -2.61
N SER A 222 -10.51 36.23 -3.54
CA SER A 222 -9.95 34.99 -4.11
C SER A 222 -8.55 35.11 -4.75
N LEU A 223 -8.05 36.32 -4.97
CA LEU A 223 -6.70 36.57 -5.51
C LEU A 223 -5.83 37.38 -4.54
N GLN A 224 -6.28 37.55 -3.31
CA GLN A 224 -5.54 38.32 -2.29
C GLN A 224 -4.81 37.39 -1.33
N THR A 225 -3.67 37.87 -0.85
CA THR A 225 -2.89 37.21 0.21
C THR A 225 -2.35 38.28 1.18
N ASP A 226 -2.24 37.90 2.45
CA ASP A 226 -1.54 38.65 3.48
C ASP A 226 -0.10 38.17 3.70
N GLY A 227 0.38 37.22 2.83
CA GLY A 227 1.71 36.62 2.92
C GLY A 227 1.77 35.39 3.86
N ARG A 228 0.67 35.06 4.55
CA ARG A 228 0.52 33.87 5.42
C ARG A 228 -0.73 33.08 5.10
N THR A 229 -1.80 33.78 4.69
CA THR A 229 -3.07 33.20 4.28
C THR A 229 -3.48 33.74 2.91
N SER A 230 -4.37 33.03 2.22
CA SER A 230 -4.86 33.35 0.87
C SER A 230 -6.39 33.30 0.82
N GLY A 231 -6.97 34.08 -0.07
CA GLY A 231 -8.39 33.99 -0.39
C GLY A 231 -8.73 32.87 -1.39
N THR A 232 -7.74 32.15 -1.90
CA THR A 232 -7.93 31.05 -2.85
C THR A 232 -8.38 29.78 -2.12
N PRO A 233 -9.54 29.18 -2.44
CA PRO A 233 -10.04 28.00 -1.74
C PRO A 233 -9.50 26.70 -2.37
N ASP A 234 -8.19 26.48 -2.34
CA ASP A 234 -7.47 25.38 -2.94
C ASP A 234 -6.94 24.35 -1.93
N ASP A 235 -7.08 24.60 -0.63
CA ASP A 235 -6.68 23.70 0.43
C ASP A 235 -7.42 22.36 0.36
N ARG A 236 -6.71 21.27 0.65
CA ARG A 236 -7.31 19.94 0.78
C ARG A 236 -8.16 19.84 2.05
N TRP A 237 -9.14 18.94 2.00
CA TRP A 237 -10.04 18.68 3.12
C TRP A 237 -9.65 17.43 3.87
N ALA A 238 -9.53 17.54 5.19
CA ALA A 238 -9.43 16.40 6.09
C ALA A 238 -10.83 15.86 6.41
N PHE A 239 -11.08 14.61 6.01
CA PHE A 239 -12.29 13.86 6.35
C PHE A 239 -12.06 13.18 7.69
N THR A 240 -12.81 13.58 8.71
CA THR A 240 -12.49 13.30 10.11
C THR A 240 -13.49 12.36 10.80
N ASN A 241 -14.17 11.52 10.02
CA ASN A 241 -15.03 10.51 10.62
C ASN A 241 -14.20 9.51 11.41
N ARG A 242 -14.55 9.30 12.69
CA ARG A 242 -13.93 8.27 13.48
C ARG A 242 -14.38 6.88 13.01
N THR A 243 -13.45 5.97 12.81
CA THR A 243 -13.75 4.58 12.47
C THR A 243 -12.77 3.62 13.15
N PRO A 244 -13.27 2.56 13.83
CA PRO A 244 -12.42 1.63 14.58
C PRO A 244 -11.32 0.97 13.75
N HIS A 245 -11.61 0.61 12.50
CA HIS A 245 -10.61 -0.03 11.65
C HIS A 245 -9.43 0.89 11.29
N MET A 246 -9.64 2.22 11.18
CA MET A 246 -8.56 3.18 10.99
C MET A 246 -7.70 3.28 12.24
N ASN A 247 -8.31 3.32 13.41
CA ASN A 247 -7.59 3.37 14.68
C ASN A 247 -6.73 2.11 14.90
N TYR A 248 -7.30 0.92 14.72
CA TYR A 248 -6.52 -0.33 14.81
C TYR A 248 -5.45 -0.41 13.72
N GLY A 249 -5.73 0.03 12.49
CA GLY A 249 -4.75 0.10 11.41
C GLY A 249 -3.57 0.99 11.75
N THR A 250 -3.82 2.16 12.34
CA THR A 250 -2.78 3.07 12.83
C THR A 250 -1.98 2.44 13.99
N ALA A 251 -2.65 1.78 14.95
CA ALA A 251 -1.97 1.09 16.05
C ALA A 251 -1.03 -0.01 15.52
N ILE A 252 -1.46 -0.83 14.56
CA ILE A 252 -0.65 -1.84 13.89
C ILE A 252 0.59 -1.21 13.25
N SER A 253 0.37 -0.17 12.43
CA SER A 253 1.43 0.45 11.65
C SER A 253 2.48 1.11 12.53
N LEU A 254 2.04 1.87 13.53
CA LEU A 254 2.92 2.58 14.44
C LEU A 254 3.67 1.64 15.40
N ALA A 255 3.04 0.56 15.85
CA ALA A 255 3.71 -0.45 16.67
C ALA A 255 4.80 -1.19 15.86
N ALA A 256 4.53 -1.59 14.62
CA ALA A 256 5.52 -2.19 13.75
C ALA A 256 6.67 -1.22 13.41
N ALA A 257 6.33 0.02 13.05
CA ALA A 257 7.31 1.06 12.73
C ALA A 257 8.18 1.43 13.94
N SER A 258 7.65 1.41 15.15
CA SER A 258 8.43 1.71 16.35
C SER A 258 9.61 0.75 16.52
N ARG A 259 9.42 -0.53 16.19
CA ARG A 259 10.51 -1.51 16.22
C ARG A 259 11.54 -1.24 15.12
N ALA A 260 11.08 -0.96 13.90
CA ALA A 260 11.97 -0.67 12.79
C ALA A 260 12.81 0.59 12.98
N LEU A 261 12.21 1.64 13.55
CA LEU A 261 12.86 2.95 13.76
C LEU A 261 13.72 3.03 15.02
N LYS A 262 13.74 2.00 15.87
CA LYS A 262 14.35 2.04 17.21
C LYS A 262 15.79 2.57 17.22
N ASP A 263 16.60 2.10 16.31
CA ASP A 263 18.03 2.47 16.23
C ASP A 263 18.30 3.59 15.20
N TYR A 264 17.31 3.86 14.33
CA TYR A 264 17.40 4.88 13.29
C TYR A 264 16.93 6.26 13.78
N ASN A 265 15.74 6.35 14.37
CA ASN A 265 15.15 7.56 14.94
C ASN A 265 14.45 7.22 16.27
N PRO A 266 15.22 7.11 17.39
CA PRO A 266 14.70 6.68 18.68
C PRO A 266 13.56 7.55 19.24
N GLU A 267 13.55 8.84 18.95
CA GLU A 267 12.52 9.75 19.43
C GLU A 267 11.19 9.50 18.70
N LEU A 268 11.23 9.36 17.37
CA LEU A 268 10.04 9.05 16.59
C LEU A 268 9.56 7.61 16.89
N SER A 269 10.46 6.68 17.11
CA SER A 269 10.14 5.30 17.55
C SER A 269 9.33 5.30 18.86
N LYS A 270 9.77 6.04 19.87
CA LYS A 270 9.04 6.19 21.15
C LYS A 270 7.68 6.85 20.94
N GLU A 271 7.63 7.91 20.15
CA GLU A 271 6.39 8.63 19.86
C GLU A 271 5.40 7.75 19.10
N ALA A 272 5.84 7.00 18.08
CA ALA A 272 5.01 6.03 17.37
C ALA A 272 4.40 4.99 18.31
N LEU A 273 5.21 4.41 19.20
CA LEU A 273 4.70 3.44 20.19
C LEU A 273 3.73 4.08 21.20
N ARG A 274 4.02 5.31 21.64
CA ARG A 274 3.11 6.07 22.52
C ARG A 274 1.75 6.26 21.87
N VAL A 275 1.74 6.71 20.62
CA VAL A 275 0.51 6.93 19.85
C VAL A 275 -0.22 5.63 19.56
N ALA A 276 0.49 4.55 19.21
CA ALA A 276 -0.11 3.24 19.01
C ALA A 276 -0.86 2.72 20.25
N ARG A 277 -0.25 2.88 21.42
CA ARG A 277 -0.89 2.52 22.71
C ARG A 277 -2.05 3.43 23.04
N PHE A 278 -1.87 4.74 22.86
CA PHE A 278 -2.93 5.72 23.11
C PHE A 278 -4.19 5.40 22.29
N ILE A 279 -4.03 5.15 20.98
CA ILE A 279 -5.15 4.88 20.09
C ILE A 279 -5.83 3.53 20.38
N TRP A 280 -5.06 2.55 20.83
CA TRP A 280 -5.59 1.27 21.30
C TRP A 280 -6.48 1.48 22.55
N ASP A 281 -5.96 2.18 23.55
CA ASP A 281 -6.69 2.44 24.79
C ASP A 281 -7.92 3.32 24.53
N ASP A 282 -7.78 4.33 23.68
CA ASP A 282 -8.87 5.22 23.28
C ASP A 282 -9.99 4.45 22.56
N GLU A 283 -9.67 3.56 21.62
CA GLU A 283 -10.68 2.77 20.91
C GLU A 283 -11.45 1.80 21.83
N HIS A 284 -10.78 1.22 22.83
CA HIS A 284 -11.43 0.33 23.81
C HIS A 284 -12.31 1.05 24.81
N ASN A 285 -12.01 2.31 25.12
CA ASN A 285 -12.78 3.14 26.04
C ASN A 285 -13.87 3.96 25.32
N HIS A 286 -13.80 4.07 24.00
CA HIS A 286 -14.76 4.84 23.21
C HIS A 286 -16.12 4.15 23.14
N GLN A 287 -17.17 4.89 23.49
CA GLN A 287 -18.54 4.42 23.28
C GLN A 287 -18.95 4.71 21.83
N ALA A 288 -19.29 3.65 21.09
CA ALA A 288 -19.71 3.77 19.71
C ALA A 288 -20.91 4.73 19.56
N ASN A 289 -20.71 5.80 18.79
CA ASN A 289 -21.77 6.73 18.43
C ASN A 289 -22.21 6.44 16.99
N PRO A 290 -23.48 6.10 16.73
CA PRO A 290 -23.98 5.87 15.37
C PRO A 290 -23.75 7.03 14.41
N GLU A 291 -23.68 8.26 14.90
CA GLU A 291 -23.44 9.46 14.08
C GLU A 291 -21.99 9.59 13.61
N GLU A 292 -21.04 8.91 14.24
CA GLU A 292 -19.64 8.90 13.85
C GLU A 292 -19.36 7.89 12.71
N GLN A 293 -20.18 6.85 12.59
CA GLN A 293 -20.00 5.78 11.62
C GLN A 293 -20.61 6.14 10.28
N THR A 294 -19.79 6.64 9.36
CA THR A 294 -20.22 6.92 8.00
C THR A 294 -19.90 5.82 7.00
N TYR A 295 -19.09 4.82 7.39
CA TYR A 295 -18.76 3.67 6.58
C TYR A 295 -19.66 2.48 6.90
N SER A 296 -20.38 2.00 5.88
CA SER A 296 -21.16 0.77 5.93
C SER A 296 -20.39 -0.38 5.22
N GLY A 297 -20.90 -1.58 5.34
CA GLY A 297 -20.36 -2.75 4.65
C GLY A 297 -19.34 -3.53 5.47
N ARG A 298 -18.26 -4.03 4.82
CA ARG A 298 -17.30 -4.93 5.50
C ARG A 298 -16.58 -4.33 6.71
N PHE A 299 -16.40 -3.00 6.78
CA PHE A 299 -15.75 -2.32 7.91
C PHE A 299 -16.64 -2.28 9.16
N SER A 300 -17.93 -2.55 9.01
CA SER A 300 -18.86 -2.79 10.12
C SER A 300 -19.06 -4.28 10.43
N ASN A 301 -18.40 -5.18 9.70
CA ASN A 301 -18.48 -6.62 9.96
C ASN A 301 -17.73 -6.96 11.25
N PRO A 302 -18.38 -7.55 12.26
CA PRO A 302 -17.76 -7.85 13.56
C PRO A 302 -16.55 -8.79 13.46
N GLU A 303 -16.56 -9.74 12.53
CA GLU A 303 -15.45 -10.69 12.34
C GLU A 303 -14.23 -10.01 11.74
N PHE A 304 -14.44 -9.09 10.80
CA PHE A 304 -13.37 -8.26 10.27
C PHE A 304 -12.76 -7.39 11.37
N MET A 305 -13.62 -6.78 12.22
CA MET A 305 -13.15 -5.95 13.33
C MET A 305 -12.34 -6.76 14.34
N LYS A 306 -12.79 -7.95 14.70
CA LYS A 306 -12.00 -8.87 15.57
C LYS A 306 -10.66 -9.24 14.97
N SER A 307 -10.61 -9.46 13.66
CA SER A 307 -9.36 -9.80 12.97
C SER A 307 -8.36 -8.65 13.01
N ILE A 308 -8.77 -7.43 12.76
CA ILE A 308 -7.88 -6.25 12.80
C ILE A 308 -7.46 -5.91 14.23
N GLU A 309 -8.37 -6.04 15.22
CA GLU A 309 -8.08 -5.88 16.64
C GLU A 309 -7.04 -6.91 17.12
N CYS A 310 -7.20 -8.19 16.75
CA CYS A 310 -6.26 -9.24 17.07
C CYS A 310 -4.85 -8.93 16.52
N ARG A 311 -4.77 -8.45 15.29
CA ARG A 311 -3.51 -8.03 14.69
C ARG A 311 -2.90 -6.84 15.42
N ALA A 312 -3.70 -5.86 15.84
CA ALA A 312 -3.22 -4.72 16.63
C ALA A 312 -2.66 -5.19 17.99
N ALA A 313 -3.36 -6.09 18.67
CA ALA A 313 -2.88 -6.70 19.90
C ALA A 313 -1.55 -7.45 19.70
N PHE A 314 -1.41 -8.19 18.60
CA PHE A 314 -0.17 -8.89 18.24
C PHE A 314 1.00 -7.91 18.06
N GLU A 315 0.83 -6.85 17.27
CA GLU A 315 1.90 -5.90 17.00
C GLU A 315 2.30 -5.10 18.27
N LEU A 316 1.32 -4.72 19.09
CA LEU A 316 1.57 -4.08 20.37
C LEU A 316 2.26 -5.01 21.37
N TRP A 317 1.86 -6.29 21.43
CA TRP A 317 2.57 -7.28 22.23
C TRP A 317 4.03 -7.40 21.81
N ARG A 318 4.31 -7.56 20.54
CA ARG A 318 5.67 -7.63 20.00
C ARG A 318 6.53 -6.40 20.32
N SER A 319 5.90 -5.23 20.43
CA SER A 319 6.60 -3.96 20.67
C SER A 319 6.79 -3.65 22.17
N THR A 320 6.04 -4.31 23.07
CA THR A 320 5.99 -3.95 24.49
C THR A 320 6.23 -5.10 25.46
N ASP A 321 6.12 -6.34 24.99
CA ASP A 321 6.07 -7.57 25.82
C ASP A 321 4.98 -7.54 26.91
N TYR A 322 3.97 -6.65 26.79
CA TYR A 322 2.89 -6.54 27.78
C TYR A 322 1.88 -7.66 27.63
N GLU A 323 1.73 -8.48 28.69
CA GLU A 323 0.86 -9.67 28.68
C GLU A 323 -0.64 -9.35 28.43
N GLY A 324 -1.10 -8.14 28.72
CA GLY A 324 -2.48 -7.74 28.41
C GLY A 324 -2.80 -7.79 26.92
N TYR A 325 -1.88 -7.36 26.06
CA TYR A 325 -2.03 -7.47 24.60
C TYR A 325 -2.02 -8.92 24.12
N LYS A 326 -1.13 -9.75 24.69
CA LYS A 326 -1.06 -11.17 24.36
C LYS A 326 -2.35 -11.91 24.77
N THR A 327 -2.88 -11.59 25.92
CA THR A 327 -4.17 -12.14 26.40
C THR A 327 -5.30 -11.79 25.43
N LYS A 328 -5.39 -10.52 25.03
CA LYS A 328 -6.41 -10.06 24.07
C LYS A 328 -6.23 -10.70 22.69
N MET A 329 -5.00 -10.81 22.21
CA MET A 329 -4.69 -11.53 20.97
C MET A 329 -5.20 -12.97 21.04
N ASN A 330 -4.88 -13.71 22.11
CA ASN A 330 -5.28 -15.09 22.27
C ASN A 330 -6.81 -15.28 22.36
N GLU A 331 -7.52 -14.33 22.95
CA GLU A 331 -9.00 -14.29 22.98
C GLU A 331 -9.60 -14.23 21.58
N LEU A 332 -8.99 -13.40 20.70
CA LEU A 332 -9.50 -13.12 19.35
C LEU A 332 -8.99 -14.11 18.28
N LEU A 333 -7.91 -14.82 18.58
CA LEU A 333 -7.23 -15.71 17.65
C LEU A 333 -8.12 -16.76 17.00
N PRO A 334 -9.07 -17.43 17.71
CA PRO A 334 -9.98 -18.38 17.09
C PRO A 334 -10.74 -17.81 15.88
N THR A 335 -11.20 -16.56 15.96
CA THR A 335 -11.89 -15.89 14.83
C THR A 335 -11.00 -15.75 13.59
N LEU A 336 -9.69 -15.49 13.76
CA LEU A 336 -8.75 -15.45 12.64
C LEU A 336 -8.56 -16.80 12.00
N LEU A 337 -8.44 -17.85 12.83
CA LEU A 337 -8.19 -19.21 12.37
C LEU A 337 -9.41 -19.80 11.64
N GLU A 338 -10.62 -19.52 12.08
CA GLU A 338 -11.87 -19.89 11.38
C GLU A 338 -11.95 -19.31 9.97
N GLN A 339 -11.31 -18.15 9.74
CA GLN A 339 -11.26 -17.50 8.44
C GLN A 339 -9.82 -17.49 7.87
N PHE A 340 -9.15 -18.65 7.93
CA PHE A 340 -7.73 -18.76 7.62
C PHE A 340 -7.37 -18.15 6.27
N ASN A 341 -8.05 -18.50 5.19
CA ASN A 341 -7.72 -18.00 3.84
C ASN A 341 -7.72 -16.47 3.74
N ARG A 342 -8.62 -15.82 4.46
CA ARG A 342 -8.68 -14.35 4.51
C ARG A 342 -7.56 -13.76 5.35
N ASN A 343 -7.14 -14.47 6.41
CA ASN A 343 -6.16 -14.00 7.38
C ASN A 343 -4.79 -14.66 7.20
N ALA A 344 -4.59 -15.47 6.17
CA ALA A 344 -3.40 -16.32 5.99
C ALA A 344 -2.09 -15.54 6.07
N SER A 345 -2.02 -14.35 5.48
CA SER A 345 -0.85 -13.48 5.56
C SER A 345 -0.54 -13.01 6.99
N VAL A 346 -1.58 -12.65 7.76
CA VAL A 346 -1.43 -12.21 9.16
C VAL A 346 -1.02 -13.39 10.03
N ILE A 347 -1.68 -14.53 9.89
CA ILE A 347 -1.36 -15.76 10.64
C ILE A 347 0.08 -16.19 10.32
N ALA A 348 0.50 -16.14 9.05
CA ALA A 348 1.86 -16.50 8.65
C ALA A 348 2.92 -15.59 9.31
N GLN A 349 2.63 -14.30 9.48
CA GLN A 349 3.49 -13.36 10.21
C GLN A 349 3.56 -13.68 11.71
N MET A 350 2.49 -14.23 12.29
CA MET A 350 2.44 -14.59 13.72
C MET A 350 3.22 -15.86 14.04
N ILE A 351 3.24 -16.86 13.15
CA ILE A 351 3.80 -18.20 13.39
C ILE A 351 5.21 -18.19 14.01
N PRO A 352 6.19 -17.34 13.57
CA PRO A 352 7.53 -17.36 14.14
C PRO A 352 7.59 -16.96 15.62
N PHE A 353 6.61 -16.24 16.12
CA PHE A 353 6.55 -15.68 17.48
C PHE A 353 5.67 -16.50 18.43
N MET A 354 4.95 -17.48 17.90
CA MET A 354 4.02 -18.32 18.66
C MET A 354 4.68 -19.65 19.05
N ASP A 355 4.08 -20.30 20.05
CA ASP A 355 4.55 -21.56 20.56
C ASP A 355 4.27 -22.76 19.63
N ASN A 356 4.78 -23.93 20.02
CA ASN A 356 4.59 -25.17 19.24
C ASN A 356 3.13 -25.66 19.23
N ALA A 357 2.32 -25.32 20.22
CA ALA A 357 0.89 -25.69 20.24
C ALA A 357 0.15 -24.93 19.14
N PHE A 358 0.39 -23.63 19.02
CA PHE A 358 -0.15 -22.83 17.93
C PHE A 358 0.28 -23.33 16.55
N LYS A 359 1.57 -23.65 16.37
CA LYS A 359 2.08 -24.19 15.10
C LYS A 359 1.37 -25.50 14.71
N LYS A 360 1.12 -26.38 15.67
CA LYS A 360 0.35 -27.62 15.45
C LYS A 360 -1.10 -27.34 15.07
N GLN A 361 -1.72 -26.34 15.70
CA GLN A 361 -3.11 -25.94 15.41
C GLN A 361 -3.25 -25.35 14.00
N VAL A 362 -2.28 -24.55 13.54
CA VAL A 362 -2.29 -23.90 12.22
C VAL A 362 -1.97 -24.88 11.09
N ARG A 363 -1.17 -25.93 11.34
CA ARG A 363 -0.71 -26.87 10.31
C ARG A 363 -1.83 -27.41 9.41
N PRO A 364 -2.96 -28.00 9.91
CA PRO A 364 -4.02 -28.49 9.05
C PRO A 364 -4.69 -27.41 8.20
N LEU A 365 -4.68 -26.15 8.65
CA LEU A 365 -5.20 -25.02 7.86
C LEU A 365 -4.26 -24.70 6.71
N VAL A 366 -2.93 -24.80 6.93
CA VAL A 366 -1.93 -24.64 5.86
C VAL A 366 -1.99 -25.81 4.88
N GLU A 367 -2.24 -27.02 5.33
CA GLU A 367 -2.46 -28.20 4.46
C GLU A 367 -3.68 -27.99 3.54
N ALA A 368 -4.79 -27.50 4.10
CA ALA A 368 -5.98 -27.16 3.30
C ALA A 368 -5.69 -26.04 2.28
N TYR A 369 -4.98 -24.99 2.69
CA TYR A 369 -4.56 -23.91 1.80
C TYR A 369 -3.66 -24.40 0.67
N ALA A 370 -2.71 -25.30 0.95
CA ALA A 370 -1.86 -25.91 -0.07
C ALA A 370 -2.69 -26.74 -1.08
N GLY A 371 -3.72 -27.44 -0.60
CA GLY A 371 -4.69 -28.12 -1.47
C GLY A 371 -5.41 -27.16 -2.43
N GLU A 372 -5.82 -25.99 -1.95
CA GLU A 372 -6.42 -24.96 -2.82
C GLU A 372 -5.43 -24.41 -3.85
N LEU A 373 -4.15 -24.24 -3.51
CA LEU A 373 -3.13 -23.83 -4.48
C LEU A 373 -2.99 -24.88 -5.59
N ALA A 374 -3.01 -26.18 -5.25
CA ALA A 374 -2.94 -27.26 -6.22
C ALA A 374 -4.17 -27.29 -7.16
N GLU A 375 -5.35 -26.92 -6.70
CA GLU A 375 -6.53 -26.78 -7.58
C GLU A 375 -6.38 -25.64 -8.57
N VAL A 376 -5.78 -24.49 -8.16
CA VAL A 376 -5.48 -23.40 -9.08
C VAL A 376 -4.57 -23.83 -10.22
N ASP A 377 -3.60 -24.72 -9.96
CA ASP A 377 -2.71 -25.26 -11.00
C ASP A 377 -3.45 -26.06 -12.07
N LYS A 378 -4.54 -26.74 -11.71
CA LYS A 378 -5.36 -27.49 -12.66
C LYS A 378 -6.24 -26.59 -13.54
N GLU A 379 -6.65 -25.46 -13.00
CA GLU A 379 -7.54 -24.52 -13.69
C GLU A 379 -6.80 -23.48 -14.53
N ASN A 380 -5.58 -23.16 -14.16
CA ASN A 380 -4.82 -22.05 -14.71
C ASN A 380 -3.38 -22.45 -15.02
N PRO A 381 -2.97 -22.48 -16.30
CA PRO A 381 -1.63 -22.91 -16.70
C PRO A 381 -0.49 -22.01 -16.14
N TYR A 382 -0.81 -20.83 -15.65
CA TYR A 382 0.14 -19.92 -14.99
C TYR A 382 0.23 -20.13 -13.48
N GLY A 383 -0.65 -20.94 -12.88
CA GLY A 383 -0.67 -21.26 -11.45
C GLY A 383 -0.90 -20.04 -10.56
N VAL A 384 -1.58 -19.02 -11.06
CA VAL A 384 -1.80 -17.74 -10.37
C VAL A 384 -3.29 -17.46 -10.20
N ARG A 385 -3.74 -17.18 -8.98
CA ARG A 385 -5.12 -16.73 -8.73
C ARG A 385 -5.33 -15.33 -9.31
N ILE A 386 -6.18 -15.22 -10.34
CA ILE A 386 -6.54 -13.92 -10.90
C ILE A 386 -7.86 -13.46 -10.30
N SER A 387 -7.89 -12.21 -9.90
CA SER A 387 -9.09 -11.61 -9.32
C SER A 387 -10.26 -11.60 -10.32
N THR A 388 -11.43 -11.99 -9.84
CA THR A 388 -12.70 -11.95 -10.63
C THR A 388 -13.64 -10.84 -10.14
N ALA A 389 -13.25 -10.12 -9.09
CA ALA A 389 -14.03 -9.04 -8.49
C ALA A 389 -13.11 -8.04 -7.79
N GLY A 390 -13.63 -6.86 -7.50
CA GLY A 390 -12.89 -5.78 -6.85
C GLY A 390 -12.06 -4.94 -7.83
N TRP A 391 -11.28 -4.03 -7.28
CA TRP A 391 -10.37 -3.16 -7.99
C TRP A 391 -9.01 -3.85 -8.13
N ALA A 392 -8.42 -3.83 -9.32
CA ALA A 392 -7.07 -4.31 -9.62
C ALA A 392 -6.73 -5.77 -9.21
N GLY A 393 -6.03 -6.47 -10.08
CA GLY A 393 -5.67 -7.88 -9.87
C GLY A 393 -4.29 -8.08 -9.25
N ASN A 394 -3.30 -7.26 -9.65
CA ASN A 394 -1.89 -7.47 -9.32
C ASN A 394 -1.62 -7.45 -7.82
N ARG A 395 -2.33 -6.62 -7.08
CA ARG A 395 -2.23 -6.61 -5.64
C ARG A 395 -2.49 -7.97 -4.99
N ASN A 396 -3.56 -8.65 -5.40
CA ASN A 396 -3.89 -9.97 -4.85
C ASN A 396 -2.78 -10.99 -5.17
N ILE A 397 -2.12 -10.84 -6.32
CA ILE A 397 -0.97 -11.66 -6.71
C ILE A 397 0.23 -11.38 -5.81
N VAL A 398 0.58 -10.10 -5.60
CA VAL A 398 1.65 -9.71 -4.66
C VAL A 398 1.37 -10.23 -3.25
N GLN A 399 0.14 -10.05 -2.77
CA GLN A 399 -0.26 -10.52 -1.45
C GLN A 399 -0.17 -12.04 -1.33
N ALA A 400 -0.54 -12.79 -2.37
CA ALA A 400 -0.39 -14.24 -2.41
C ALA A 400 1.09 -14.66 -2.39
N CYS A 401 1.97 -13.97 -3.12
CA CYS A 401 3.42 -14.23 -3.07
C CYS A 401 3.99 -14.04 -1.67
N ILE A 402 3.63 -12.96 -0.98
CA ILE A 402 4.07 -12.68 0.40
C ILE A 402 3.54 -13.77 1.35
N THR A 403 2.27 -14.12 1.24
CA THR A 403 1.65 -15.17 2.06
C THR A 403 2.34 -16.52 1.85
N ASN A 404 2.53 -16.93 0.60
CA ASN A 404 3.19 -18.19 0.26
C ASN A 404 4.64 -18.21 0.75
N TYR A 405 5.37 -17.10 0.64
CA TYR A 405 6.73 -16.98 1.16
C TYR A 405 6.78 -17.18 2.68
N LEU A 406 5.92 -16.49 3.43
CA LEU A 406 5.88 -16.59 4.89
C LEU A 406 5.45 -17.97 5.37
N LEU A 407 4.47 -18.59 4.69
CA LEU A 407 4.03 -19.95 4.98
C LEU A 407 5.10 -20.97 4.60
N HIS A 408 5.79 -20.82 3.47
CA HIS A 408 6.91 -21.68 3.08
C HIS A 408 8.04 -21.65 4.11
N ARG A 409 8.38 -20.48 4.65
CA ARG A 409 9.40 -20.39 5.72
C ARG A 409 9.05 -21.19 6.97
N SER A 410 7.77 -21.33 7.27
CA SER A 410 7.28 -22.05 8.46
C SER A 410 6.94 -23.50 8.19
N TYR A 411 6.51 -23.82 6.97
CA TYR A 411 6.09 -25.17 6.52
C TYR A 411 6.61 -25.43 5.09
N PRO A 412 7.94 -25.57 4.91
CA PRO A 412 8.53 -25.73 3.59
C PRO A 412 8.10 -27.02 2.87
N GLU A 413 7.67 -28.03 3.63
CA GLU A 413 7.17 -29.30 3.10
C GLU A 413 5.71 -29.23 2.61
N LEU A 414 4.96 -28.18 3.00
CA LEU A 414 3.55 -28.01 2.60
C LEU A 414 3.40 -27.00 1.47
N ILE A 415 4.16 -25.91 1.49
CA ILE A 415 4.06 -24.82 0.51
C ILE A 415 5.28 -24.86 -0.40
N ASN A 416 5.07 -25.22 -1.66
CA ASN A 416 6.13 -25.21 -2.65
C ASN A 416 6.53 -23.75 -3.00
N PRO A 417 7.83 -23.40 -2.99
CA PRO A 417 8.30 -22.06 -3.36
C PRO A 417 7.94 -21.65 -4.80
N GLU A 418 7.65 -22.60 -5.67
CA GLU A 418 7.18 -22.36 -7.03
C GLU A 418 5.95 -21.43 -7.08
N TYR A 419 5.05 -21.49 -6.11
CA TYR A 419 3.91 -20.59 -6.02
C TYR A 419 4.28 -19.11 -5.79
N ILE A 420 5.49 -18.83 -5.28
CA ILE A 420 6.02 -17.49 -5.14
C ILE A 420 6.53 -17.00 -6.49
N TYR A 421 7.34 -17.84 -7.15
CA TYR A 421 7.97 -17.49 -8.43
C TYR A 421 6.95 -17.32 -9.55
N ARG A 422 5.89 -18.11 -9.60
CA ARG A 422 4.82 -17.98 -10.59
C ARG A 422 4.10 -16.64 -10.50
N GLY A 423 3.82 -16.15 -9.29
CA GLY A 423 3.25 -14.82 -9.11
C GLY A 423 4.19 -13.71 -9.57
N LEU A 424 5.48 -13.79 -9.26
CA LEU A 424 6.50 -12.85 -9.76
C LEU A 424 6.61 -12.91 -11.29
N ASN A 425 6.68 -14.10 -11.86
CA ASN A 425 6.74 -14.28 -13.32
C ASN A 425 5.52 -13.68 -14.01
N TYR A 426 4.32 -13.85 -13.42
CA TYR A 426 3.10 -13.25 -13.92
C TYR A 426 3.20 -11.73 -13.95
N LEU A 427 3.66 -11.10 -12.88
CA LEU A 427 3.85 -9.65 -12.82
C LEU A 427 4.87 -9.16 -13.84
N TYR A 428 5.89 -9.95 -14.13
CA TYR A 428 6.97 -9.60 -15.08
C TYR A 428 6.67 -9.99 -16.52
N GLY A 429 5.45 -10.46 -16.84
CA GLY A 429 4.98 -10.66 -18.21
C GLY A 429 4.59 -12.08 -18.58
N CYS A 430 4.72 -13.07 -17.68
CA CYS A 430 4.27 -14.43 -17.94
C CYS A 430 2.76 -14.58 -17.72
N HIS A 431 1.97 -14.03 -18.64
CA HIS A 431 0.51 -14.04 -18.59
C HIS A 431 -0.11 -14.17 -20.01
N PRO A 432 -1.45 -14.46 -20.14
CA PRO A 432 -2.04 -14.91 -21.40
C PRO A 432 -2.02 -13.93 -22.55
N CYS A 433 -2.02 -12.64 -22.31
CA CYS A 433 -2.33 -11.68 -23.39
C CYS A 433 -1.09 -11.29 -24.21
N HIS A 434 0.01 -11.04 -23.54
CA HIS A 434 1.29 -10.63 -24.12
C HIS A 434 2.36 -10.63 -23.03
N ASN A 435 3.63 -10.58 -23.43
CA ASN A 435 4.75 -10.62 -22.47
C ASN A 435 5.09 -9.26 -21.85
N LEU A 436 4.13 -8.32 -21.81
CA LEU A 436 4.34 -7.00 -21.22
C LEU A 436 4.35 -7.11 -19.69
N SER A 437 5.42 -6.65 -19.07
CA SER A 437 5.50 -6.59 -17.61
C SER A 437 4.50 -5.59 -17.04
N PHE A 438 3.86 -5.94 -15.93
CA PHE A 438 3.05 -5.02 -15.13
C PHE A 438 3.90 -4.14 -14.19
N VAL A 439 5.22 -4.28 -14.27
CA VAL A 439 6.17 -3.43 -13.53
C VAL A 439 6.95 -2.60 -14.53
N SER A 440 6.87 -1.29 -14.42
CA SER A 440 7.56 -0.38 -15.33
C SER A 440 9.09 -0.52 -15.20
N GLY A 441 9.79 -0.60 -16.32
CA GLY A 441 11.25 -0.74 -16.36
C GLY A 441 11.80 -2.10 -15.94
N VAL A 442 10.95 -3.08 -15.61
CA VAL A 442 11.35 -4.42 -15.15
C VAL A 442 10.69 -5.50 -15.99
N GLY A 443 11.41 -6.60 -16.27
CA GLY A 443 10.93 -7.73 -17.07
C GLY A 443 11.41 -7.70 -18.51
N ALA A 444 11.07 -8.75 -19.27
CA ALA A 444 11.54 -8.93 -20.66
C ALA A 444 10.98 -7.88 -21.62
N GLN A 445 9.75 -7.47 -21.42
CA GLN A 445 9.09 -6.38 -22.14
C GLN A 445 8.48 -5.41 -21.14
N PRO A 446 9.28 -4.54 -20.52
CA PRO A 446 8.78 -3.62 -19.49
C PRO A 446 7.86 -2.57 -20.09
N LYS A 447 6.87 -2.12 -19.35
CA LYS A 447 6.11 -0.92 -19.68
C LYS A 447 7.06 0.25 -19.86
N LYS A 448 6.89 0.98 -20.95
CA LYS A 448 7.70 2.15 -21.28
C LYS A 448 7.05 3.45 -20.86
N VAL A 449 5.72 3.44 -20.76
CA VAL A 449 4.92 4.60 -20.36
C VAL A 449 4.09 4.18 -19.17
N ALA A 450 4.26 4.87 -18.07
CA ALA A 450 3.42 4.81 -16.89
C ALA A 450 3.41 6.20 -16.28
N TYR A 451 2.26 6.63 -15.77
CA TYR A 451 2.16 7.90 -15.07
C TYR A 451 1.84 7.64 -13.60
N GLY A 452 2.38 8.46 -12.73
CA GLY A 452 2.06 8.46 -11.31
C GLY A 452 1.05 9.55 -11.00
N SER A 453 0.66 9.64 -9.74
CA SER A 453 -0.29 10.62 -9.23
C SER A 453 0.13 12.06 -9.55
N ASN A 454 1.41 12.34 -9.47
CA ASN A 454 2.00 13.65 -9.66
C ASN A 454 2.33 14.02 -11.13
N ARG A 455 2.04 13.13 -12.08
CA ARG A 455 2.41 13.36 -13.50
C ARG A 455 1.33 12.88 -14.44
N ALA A 456 0.70 13.82 -15.14
CA ALA A 456 -0.28 13.54 -16.19
C ALA A 456 0.34 13.51 -17.60
N ASP A 457 1.63 13.73 -17.73
CA ASP A 457 2.34 13.75 -19.00
C ASP A 457 2.82 12.36 -19.47
N PHE A 458 2.31 11.30 -18.87
CA PHE A 458 2.71 9.91 -19.13
C PHE A 458 4.21 9.68 -18.98
N SER A 459 4.82 10.34 -18.02
CA SER A 459 6.23 10.17 -17.70
C SER A 459 6.53 8.72 -17.32
N PHE A 460 7.69 8.27 -17.71
CA PHE A 460 8.20 6.97 -17.29
C PHE A 460 8.66 7.05 -15.84
N ILE A 461 8.00 6.29 -14.97
CA ILE A 461 8.37 6.07 -13.57
C ILE A 461 8.78 4.60 -13.43
N PRO A 462 10.08 4.29 -13.34
CA PRO A 462 10.53 2.90 -13.22
C PRO A 462 10.11 2.31 -11.86
N GLY A 463 9.86 1.00 -11.85
CA GLY A 463 9.51 0.26 -10.64
C GLY A 463 8.04 0.36 -10.20
N GLY A 464 7.23 1.15 -10.87
CA GLY A 464 5.81 1.24 -10.58
C GLY A 464 5.05 -0.02 -10.98
N VAL A 465 4.29 -0.60 -10.06
CA VAL A 465 3.42 -1.76 -10.32
C VAL A 465 2.04 -1.25 -10.69
N VAL A 466 1.61 -1.48 -11.93
CA VAL A 466 0.26 -1.08 -12.35
C VAL A 466 -0.82 -1.97 -11.74
N PRO A 467 -2.08 -1.48 -11.64
CA PRO A 467 -3.20 -2.22 -11.04
C PRO A 467 -3.40 -3.62 -11.60
N GLY A 468 -3.15 -3.78 -12.89
CA GLY A 468 -3.28 -5.05 -13.58
C GLY A 468 -4.72 -5.39 -13.94
N ILE A 469 -4.87 -6.57 -14.51
CA ILE A 469 -6.11 -7.05 -15.10
C ILE A 469 -6.85 -7.92 -14.09
N ARG A 470 -8.16 -7.80 -14.06
CA ARG A 470 -9.07 -8.77 -13.42
C ARG A 470 -9.92 -9.46 -14.46
N ILE A 471 -10.28 -10.68 -14.22
CA ILE A 471 -11.21 -11.40 -15.09
C ILE A 471 -12.63 -11.01 -14.73
N LEU A 472 -13.33 -10.39 -15.69
CA LEU A 472 -14.72 -10.01 -15.54
C LEU A 472 -15.61 -11.05 -16.23
N LYS A 473 -16.65 -11.46 -15.55
CA LYS A 473 -17.70 -12.34 -16.11
C LYS A 473 -18.94 -11.48 -16.48
N PRO A 474 -19.72 -11.90 -17.50
CA PRO A 474 -19.57 -13.12 -18.32
C PRO A 474 -18.61 -12.97 -19.51
N ASP A 475 -18.29 -11.76 -19.92
CA ASP A 475 -17.74 -11.49 -21.27
C ASP A 475 -16.23 -11.49 -21.36
N PHE A 476 -15.54 -11.64 -20.23
CA PHE A 476 -14.07 -11.55 -20.15
C PHE A 476 -13.53 -10.36 -20.99
N PRO A 477 -13.92 -9.13 -20.64
CA PRO A 477 -13.62 -7.95 -21.44
C PRO A 477 -12.12 -7.71 -21.64
N GLU A 478 -11.27 -8.26 -20.77
CA GLU A 478 -9.79 -8.26 -20.90
C GLU A 478 -9.28 -8.95 -22.18
N ASN A 479 -10.14 -9.72 -22.86
CA ASN A 479 -9.82 -10.35 -24.13
C ASN A 479 -10.47 -9.64 -25.34
N ARG A 480 -11.03 -8.47 -25.11
CA ARG A 480 -11.68 -7.67 -26.18
C ARG A 480 -10.78 -6.50 -26.54
N GLU A 481 -10.48 -6.36 -27.83
CA GLU A 481 -9.65 -5.28 -28.35
C GLU A 481 -10.30 -3.89 -28.20
N ASP A 482 -11.63 -3.85 -28.16
CA ASP A 482 -12.43 -2.62 -28.07
C ASP A 482 -12.74 -2.19 -26.62
N TYR A 483 -12.25 -2.92 -25.63
CA TYR A 483 -12.55 -2.60 -24.23
C TYR A 483 -11.60 -1.55 -23.65
N PRO A 484 -12.09 -0.45 -23.11
CA PRO A 484 -11.27 0.68 -22.66
C PRO A 484 -10.66 0.41 -21.26
N PHE A 485 -9.68 -0.49 -21.16
CA PHE A 485 -8.93 -0.73 -19.92
C PHE A 485 -7.79 0.25 -19.68
N LEU A 486 -7.73 1.33 -20.40
CA LEU A 486 -6.54 2.15 -20.55
C LEU A 486 -5.93 2.64 -19.24
N TRP A 487 -6.77 2.95 -18.27
CA TRP A 487 -6.27 3.52 -17.02
C TRP A 487 -5.73 2.49 -16.05
N SER A 488 -6.33 1.31 -15.93
CA SER A 488 -5.86 0.25 -15.04
C SER A 488 -4.56 -0.39 -15.47
N GLU A 489 -4.11 -0.16 -16.71
CA GLU A 489 -2.85 -0.66 -17.21
C GLU A 489 -1.68 0.30 -17.04
N ASN A 490 -1.94 1.59 -16.93
CA ASN A 490 -0.91 2.62 -16.93
C ASN A 490 -0.86 3.46 -15.65
N GLU A 491 -1.94 3.52 -14.89
CA GLU A 491 -1.98 4.27 -13.65
C GLU A 491 -1.19 3.57 -12.55
N LEU A 492 -0.40 4.34 -11.81
CA LEU A 492 0.28 3.90 -10.60
C LEU A 492 -0.47 4.43 -9.39
N SER A 493 -0.63 3.58 -8.39
CA SER A 493 -1.31 3.94 -7.15
C SER A 493 -0.76 3.13 -5.99
N LEU A 494 -0.63 3.76 -4.82
CA LEU A 494 -0.18 3.09 -3.59
C LEU A 494 -1.12 1.97 -3.16
N ILE A 495 -2.40 2.07 -3.49
CA ILE A 495 -3.42 1.07 -3.17
C ILE A 495 -3.07 -0.34 -3.71
N HIS A 496 -2.24 -0.42 -4.74
CA HIS A 496 -1.81 -1.71 -5.31
C HIS A 496 -0.75 -2.42 -4.48
N ILE A 497 -0.11 -1.71 -3.58
CA ILE A 497 0.88 -2.29 -2.65
C ILE A 497 0.21 -2.68 -1.35
N SER A 498 -0.82 -2.01 -0.95
CA SER A 498 -1.21 -1.91 0.44
C SER A 498 -2.65 -2.24 0.80
N GLU A 499 -3.67 -2.04 -0.03
CA GLU A 499 -5.05 -2.21 0.45
C GLU A 499 -5.84 -3.38 -0.13
N PRO A 500 -6.59 -4.08 0.71
CA PRO A 500 -7.53 -5.12 0.28
C PRO A 500 -8.87 -4.60 -0.23
N THR A 501 -9.09 -3.27 -0.37
CA THR A 501 -10.50 -2.93 -0.59
C THR A 501 -10.82 -1.46 -0.87
N ARG A 502 -11.19 -1.14 -2.09
CA ARG A 502 -12.36 -0.28 -2.32
C ARG A 502 -13.58 -1.17 -2.61
N PRO A 503 -14.82 -0.76 -2.26
CA PRO A 503 -16.03 -1.52 -2.46
C PRO A 503 -16.34 -1.82 -3.92
#